data_9f9fdb3fac6f214cdddb706e861609b4
#
_entry.id   9f9fdb3fac6f214cdddb706e861609b4
#
_cell.length_a   1.000
_cell.length_b   1.000
_cell.length_c   1.000
_cell.angle_alpha   90.00
_cell.angle_beta   90.00
_cell.angle_gamma   90.00
#
_symmetry.space_group_name_H-M   'P 1'
#
loop_
_entity.id
_entity.type
_entity.pdbx_description
1 polymer ?
#
loop_
_entity_poly.entity_id
_entity_poly.type
_entity_poly.pdbx_seq_one_letter_code
_entity_poly.pdbx_strand_id
1 'polypeptide(L)'
;MTVFYGEFTKAHSRSAVGSTSCAVRGQPIGKAMSVLRGFFLVALASLLTAGGAAAQELERRITPLSKIDQRYMDEQRQRINELTLRYYGGRCCRSASELSYLQRLLDERRVSETEELELQAMGILLGDLLALEQGMEWIVFEDAQGRSRALRLAESENYLFPATMVSRRRMAGDRTPIVDIYRKAVTDIESVKEPLPFQ
;
A
#
# COMPACT_ATOMS: atom_id res chain seq x y z
N MET A 1 -6.24 10.22 -12.32
CA MET A 1 -6.31 9.38 -11.09
C MET A 1 -4.89 9.05 -10.68
N THR A 2 -4.37 9.72 -9.68
CA THR A 2 -2.98 9.52 -9.24
C THR A 2 -3.01 9.03 -7.80
N VAL A 3 -2.86 7.72 -7.62
CA VAL A 3 -2.66 7.12 -6.29
C VAL A 3 -1.16 7.17 -6.03
N PHE A 4 -0.72 8.06 -5.15
CA PHE A 4 0.68 8.11 -4.73
C PHE A 4 0.99 6.96 -3.76
N TYR A 5 1.10 5.76 -4.28
CA TYR A 5 1.90 4.73 -3.63
C TYR A 5 3.36 5.16 -3.80
N GLY A 6 4.03 5.48 -2.71
CA GLY A 6 5.46 5.74 -2.74
C GLY A 6 6.16 4.66 -3.58
N GLU A 7 6.92 5.07 -4.57
CA GLU A 7 7.47 4.33 -5.69
C GLU A 7 7.68 2.83 -5.42
N PHE A 8 6.87 2.01 -6.11
CA PHE A 8 7.18 0.60 -6.30
C PHE A 8 8.21 0.49 -7.41
N THR A 9 9.46 0.28 -7.04
CA THR A 9 10.47 -0.22 -7.98
C THR A 9 9.98 -1.58 -8.46
N LYS A 10 9.66 -1.65 -9.75
CA LYS A 10 9.22 -2.84 -10.47
C LYS A 10 10.34 -3.88 -10.45
N ALA A 11 10.34 -4.75 -9.45
CA ALA A 11 11.21 -5.92 -9.43
C ALA A 11 10.77 -6.86 -10.55
N HIS A 12 11.55 -6.90 -11.62
CA HIS A 12 11.42 -7.90 -12.68
C HIS A 12 11.76 -9.28 -12.12
N SER A 13 10.74 -10.03 -11.75
CA SER A 13 10.85 -11.47 -11.56
C SER A 13 10.94 -12.13 -12.93
N ARG A 14 12.16 -12.42 -13.38
CA ARG A 14 12.41 -13.36 -14.49
C ARG A 14 12.28 -14.77 -13.94
N SER A 15 11.13 -15.38 -14.06
CA SER A 15 10.98 -16.83 -13.94
C SER A 15 11.49 -17.50 -15.21
N ALA A 16 12.66 -18.10 -15.10
CA ALA A 16 13.17 -19.02 -16.10
C ALA A 16 12.42 -20.35 -15.98
N VAL A 17 11.54 -20.63 -16.91
CA VAL A 17 10.95 -21.95 -17.08
C VAL A 17 11.94 -22.82 -17.86
N GLY A 18 12.62 -23.70 -17.12
CA GLY A 18 13.43 -24.77 -17.69
C GLY A 18 12.51 -25.89 -18.18
N SER A 19 12.42 -26.05 -19.49
CA SER A 19 11.78 -27.20 -20.14
C SER A 19 12.71 -28.41 -20.08
N THR A 20 12.33 -29.43 -19.31
CA THR A 20 12.98 -30.75 -19.40
C THR A 20 12.06 -31.72 -20.15
N SER A 21 12.46 -31.99 -21.38
CA SER A 21 11.85 -33.01 -22.25
C SER A 21 12.28 -34.39 -21.77
N CYS A 22 11.34 -35.24 -21.44
CA CYS A 22 11.54 -36.70 -21.32
C CYS A 22 10.70 -37.40 -22.36
N ALA A 23 11.39 -37.91 -23.37
CA ALA A 23 10.82 -38.79 -24.37
C ALA A 23 10.71 -40.22 -23.81
N VAL A 24 9.53 -40.79 -23.82
CA VAL A 24 9.32 -42.26 -23.69
C VAL A 24 8.60 -42.77 -24.94
N ARG A 25 9.35 -43.60 -25.63
CA ARG A 25 8.93 -44.35 -26.82
C ARG A 25 8.24 -45.66 -26.40
N GLY A 26 7.10 -45.97 -26.97
CA GLY A 26 6.47 -47.29 -26.79
C GLY A 26 5.28 -47.48 -27.73
N GLN A 27 5.42 -48.43 -28.61
CA GLN A 27 4.59 -48.77 -29.78
C GLN A 27 3.32 -49.57 -29.44
N PRO A 28 2.54 -50.00 -30.47
CA PRO A 28 1.08 -49.99 -30.50
C PRO A 28 0.49 -51.37 -30.47
N ILE A 29 -0.71 -51.57 -29.96
CA ILE A 29 -1.52 -52.76 -30.26
C ILE A 29 -3.01 -52.44 -30.12
N GLY A 30 -3.77 -52.84 -31.16
CA GLY A 30 -5.14 -53.27 -30.97
C GLY A 30 -6.25 -52.42 -31.59
N LYS A 31 -6.61 -52.79 -32.81
CA LYS A 31 -7.84 -52.42 -33.52
C LYS A 31 -9.10 -52.92 -32.78
N ALA A 32 -10.18 -52.21 -33.06
CA ALA A 32 -11.58 -52.64 -33.04
C ALA A 32 -12.38 -52.41 -31.73
N MET A 33 -13.28 -51.52 -31.85
CA MET A 33 -14.74 -51.50 -31.53
C MET A 33 -15.14 -50.05 -31.27
N SER A 34 -15.42 -49.39 -32.15
CA SER A 34 -16.34 -48.85 -33.09
C SER A 34 -17.73 -48.53 -32.50
N VAL A 35 -18.10 -47.28 -32.67
CA VAL A 35 -19.43 -46.73 -33.00
C VAL A 35 -20.40 -46.36 -31.89
N LEU A 36 -20.29 -46.75 -30.64
CA LEU A 36 -21.35 -46.40 -29.65
C LEU A 36 -20.91 -45.38 -28.56
N ARG A 37 -19.78 -44.72 -28.71
CA ARG A 37 -19.25 -43.70 -27.72
C ARG A 37 -19.35 -42.24 -28.16
N GLY A 38 -19.90 -41.99 -29.35
CA GLY A 38 -19.95 -40.64 -29.94
C GLY A 38 -21.03 -39.70 -29.37
N PHE A 39 -22.08 -40.22 -28.74
CA PHE A 39 -23.18 -39.38 -28.30
C PHE A 39 -23.16 -38.91 -26.84
N PHE A 40 -22.28 -39.51 -26.02
CA PHE A 40 -22.21 -39.15 -24.58
C PHE A 40 -21.18 -38.04 -24.27
N LEU A 41 -20.25 -37.74 -25.19
CA LEU A 41 -19.21 -36.72 -24.96
C LEU A 41 -19.61 -35.32 -25.37
N VAL A 42 -20.65 -35.15 -26.16
CA VAL A 42 -21.13 -33.81 -26.58
C VAL A 42 -22.04 -33.17 -25.53
N ALA A 43 -22.71 -33.98 -24.69
CA ALA A 43 -23.58 -33.46 -23.63
C ALA A 43 -22.84 -32.99 -22.36
N LEU A 44 -21.59 -33.45 -22.15
CA LEU A 44 -20.80 -33.08 -20.98
C LEU A 44 -19.96 -31.77 -21.18
N ALA A 45 -19.75 -31.36 -22.42
CA ALA A 45 -19.00 -30.15 -22.75
C ALA A 45 -19.81 -28.85 -22.59
N SER A 46 -21.14 -28.95 -22.48
CA SER A 46 -22.02 -27.79 -22.39
C SER A 46 -22.28 -27.28 -20.96
N LEU A 47 -21.78 -27.99 -19.93
CA LEU A 47 -22.01 -27.61 -18.51
C LEU A 47 -20.83 -26.85 -17.87
N LEU A 48 -19.74 -26.60 -18.61
CA LEU A 48 -18.52 -25.96 -18.09
C LEU A 48 -18.41 -24.47 -18.39
N THR A 49 -19.43 -23.84 -18.98
CA THR A 49 -19.39 -22.41 -19.35
C THR A 49 -20.23 -21.49 -18.47
N ALA A 50 -20.75 -21.94 -17.33
CA ALA A 50 -21.57 -21.11 -16.44
C ALA A 50 -20.86 -20.77 -15.12
N GLY A 51 -19.54 -20.80 -15.09
CA GLY A 51 -18.72 -20.37 -13.96
C GLY A 51 -17.96 -19.08 -14.27
N GLY A 52 -18.62 -18.08 -14.86
CA GLY A 52 -18.17 -16.71 -14.80
C GLY A 52 -18.20 -16.27 -13.33
N ALA A 53 -17.12 -16.50 -12.60
CA ALA A 53 -16.88 -15.78 -11.36
C ALA A 53 -16.88 -14.30 -11.76
N ALA A 54 -18.00 -13.61 -11.56
CA ALA A 54 -18.04 -12.17 -11.46
C ALA A 54 -17.07 -11.87 -10.29
N ALA A 55 -15.82 -11.56 -10.61
CA ALA A 55 -14.95 -10.87 -9.70
C ALA A 55 -15.72 -9.60 -9.36
N GLN A 56 -16.32 -9.57 -8.17
CA GLN A 56 -16.86 -8.35 -7.62
C GLN A 56 -15.65 -7.44 -7.49
N GLU A 57 -15.50 -6.55 -8.46
CA GLU A 57 -14.61 -5.41 -8.35
C GLU A 57 -15.10 -4.68 -7.10
N LEU A 58 -14.35 -4.84 -6.00
CA LEU A 58 -14.70 -4.20 -4.74
C LEU A 58 -14.59 -2.71 -5.00
N GLU A 59 -15.77 -2.08 -5.18
CA GLU A 59 -15.90 -0.66 -5.48
C GLU A 59 -15.17 0.12 -4.38
N ARG A 60 -14.31 1.03 -4.79
CA ARG A 60 -13.57 1.90 -3.87
C ARG A 60 -14.53 2.66 -2.98
N ARG A 61 -14.35 2.54 -1.68
CA ARG A 61 -15.18 3.20 -0.68
C ARG A 61 -14.35 4.21 0.13
N ILE A 62 -14.86 5.43 0.18
CA ILE A 62 -14.26 6.53 0.94
C ILE A 62 -15.24 6.96 2.02
N THR A 63 -14.80 6.97 3.26
CA THR A 63 -15.63 7.37 4.40
C THR A 63 -14.84 8.24 5.38
N PRO A 64 -15.50 9.13 6.12
CA PRO A 64 -14.85 9.85 7.22
C PRO A 64 -14.26 8.88 8.27
N LEU A 65 -13.27 9.35 9.04
CA LEU A 65 -12.73 8.59 10.17
C LEU A 65 -13.83 8.27 11.19
N SER A 66 -13.99 7.00 11.52
CA SER A 66 -14.84 6.57 12.64
C SER A 66 -14.20 6.96 13.99
N LYS A 67 -14.98 6.90 15.07
CA LYS A 67 -14.46 7.11 16.42
C LYS A 67 -13.36 6.12 16.81
N ILE A 68 -13.45 4.89 16.28
CA ILE A 68 -12.42 3.86 16.49
C ILE A 68 -11.13 4.24 15.76
N ASP A 69 -11.23 4.76 14.53
CA ASP A 69 -10.06 5.23 13.77
C ASP A 69 -9.39 6.41 14.45
N GLN A 70 -10.18 7.39 14.90
CA GLN A 70 -9.67 8.56 15.62
C GLN A 70 -8.90 8.11 16.86
N ARG A 71 -9.50 7.24 17.69
CA ARG A 71 -8.85 6.71 18.89
C ARG A 71 -7.55 5.97 18.59
N TYR A 72 -7.57 5.10 17.58
CA TYR A 72 -6.35 4.40 17.16
C TYR A 72 -5.25 5.40 16.75
N MET A 73 -5.58 6.42 15.97
CA MET A 73 -4.60 7.44 15.56
C MET A 73 -4.08 8.24 16.76
N ASP A 74 -4.94 8.56 17.72
CA ASP A 74 -4.53 9.26 18.94
C ASP A 74 -3.56 8.42 19.79
N GLU A 75 -3.81 7.12 19.90
CA GLU A 75 -2.90 6.18 20.57
C GLU A 75 -1.53 6.13 19.87
N GLN A 76 -1.50 6.15 18.51
CA GLN A 76 -0.25 6.19 17.77
C GLN A 76 0.50 7.53 17.95
N ARG A 77 -0.21 8.66 17.93
CA ARG A 77 0.36 9.99 18.22
C ARG A 77 0.97 10.04 19.62
N GLN A 78 0.24 9.54 20.60
CA GLN A 78 0.71 9.51 21.98
C GLN A 78 1.97 8.66 22.12
N ARG A 79 2.03 7.48 21.51
CA ARG A 79 3.18 6.56 21.53
C ARG A 79 4.49 7.28 21.15
N ILE A 80 4.51 7.98 20.03
CA ILE A 80 5.73 8.71 19.57
C ILE A 80 5.98 9.95 20.42
N ASN A 81 4.94 10.70 20.80
CA ASN A 81 5.09 11.86 21.64
C ASN A 81 5.65 11.52 23.03
N GLU A 82 5.35 10.36 23.59
CA GLU A 82 5.96 9.87 24.82
C GLU A 82 7.45 9.57 24.65
N LEU A 83 7.85 8.98 23.51
CA LEU A 83 9.26 8.74 23.19
C LEU A 83 10.02 10.06 23.03
N THR A 84 9.50 10.99 22.22
CA THR A 84 10.17 12.28 21.97
C THR A 84 10.25 13.12 23.25
N LEU A 85 9.22 13.11 24.08
CA LEU A 85 9.22 13.81 25.36
C LEU A 85 10.26 13.20 26.32
N ARG A 86 10.31 11.88 26.39
CA ARG A 86 11.23 11.13 27.27
C ARG A 86 12.70 11.37 26.90
N TYR A 87 13.04 11.34 25.60
CA TYR A 87 14.43 11.38 25.17
C TYR A 87 14.91 12.79 24.80
N TYR A 88 14.01 13.68 24.41
CA TYR A 88 14.36 15.01 23.87
C TYR A 88 13.68 16.19 24.56
N GLY A 89 12.77 15.92 25.50
CA GLY A 89 12.08 16.97 26.24
C GLY A 89 11.01 17.74 25.43
N GLY A 90 10.68 17.28 24.22
CA GLY A 90 9.72 17.93 23.35
C GLY A 90 8.75 16.94 22.69
N ARG A 91 7.57 17.43 22.29
CA ARG A 91 6.61 16.68 21.49
C ARG A 91 6.86 16.95 20.01
N CYS A 92 6.68 15.92 19.17
CA CYS A 92 6.74 16.05 17.71
C CYS A 92 5.37 16.49 17.18
N CYS A 93 5.40 17.06 16.21
CA CYS A 93 5.42 17.32 14.81
C CYS A 93 4.36 18.35 14.54
N ARG A 94 4.48 19.52 15.18
CA ARG A 94 3.66 20.72 14.93
C ARG A 94 4.18 21.53 13.75
N SER A 95 5.44 21.30 13.39
CA SER A 95 6.12 21.98 12.29
C SER A 95 7.17 21.06 11.66
N ALA A 96 7.56 21.37 10.41
CA ALA A 96 8.57 20.59 9.68
C ALA A 96 9.93 20.54 10.41
N SER A 97 10.29 21.56 11.20
CA SER A 97 11.53 21.56 11.98
C SER A 97 11.57 20.47 13.06
N GLU A 98 10.41 20.07 13.58
CA GLU A 98 10.30 19.03 14.60
C GLU A 98 10.42 17.60 14.04
N LEU A 99 10.39 17.40 12.71
CA LEU A 99 10.67 16.11 12.07
C LEU A 99 12.05 15.57 12.43
N SER A 100 12.98 16.44 12.85
CA SER A 100 14.27 16.06 13.40
C SER A 100 14.16 15.13 14.61
N TYR A 101 13.10 15.22 15.41
CA TYR A 101 12.88 14.30 16.52
C TYR A 101 12.61 12.87 16.03
N LEU A 102 11.81 12.72 14.96
CA LEU A 102 11.56 11.40 14.35
C LEU A 102 12.85 10.82 13.76
N GLN A 103 13.65 11.64 13.08
CA GLN A 103 14.94 11.21 12.55
C GLN A 103 15.87 10.73 13.66
N ARG A 104 15.98 11.49 14.75
CA ARG A 104 16.82 11.12 15.90
C ARG A 104 16.38 9.82 16.58
N LEU A 105 15.07 9.54 16.68
CA LEU A 105 14.58 8.26 17.21
C LEU A 105 15.12 7.07 16.40
N LEU A 106 15.26 7.23 15.07
CA LEU A 106 15.83 6.20 14.19
C LEU A 106 17.35 6.14 14.29
N ASP A 107 18.04 7.28 14.23
CA ASP A 107 19.50 7.38 14.24
C ASP A 107 20.10 6.88 15.56
N GLU A 108 19.44 7.22 16.67
CA GLU A 108 19.84 6.79 18.01
C GLU A 108 19.31 5.38 18.35
N ARG A 109 18.65 4.71 17.39
CA ARG A 109 18.07 3.36 17.56
C ARG A 109 17.10 3.27 18.76
N ARG A 110 16.38 4.35 19.05
CA ARG A 110 15.29 4.36 20.03
C ARG A 110 14.03 3.69 19.47
N VAL A 111 13.92 3.66 18.14
CA VAL A 111 12.96 2.89 17.37
C VAL A 111 13.75 2.06 16.36
N SER A 112 13.53 0.75 16.38
CA SER A 112 14.16 -0.20 15.47
C SER A 112 13.51 -0.17 14.09
N GLU A 113 14.28 -0.54 13.06
CA GLU A 113 13.78 -0.71 11.69
C GLU A 113 12.76 -1.87 11.55
N THR A 114 12.62 -2.71 12.59
CA THR A 114 11.68 -3.83 12.66
C THR A 114 10.44 -3.54 13.54
N GLU A 115 10.41 -2.41 14.22
CA GLU A 115 9.27 -1.99 15.05
C GLU A 115 8.21 -1.31 14.20
N GLU A 116 7.44 -2.14 13.48
CA GLU A 116 6.47 -1.67 12.48
C GLU A 116 5.43 -0.70 13.07
N LEU A 117 4.93 -0.95 14.27
CA LEU A 117 3.92 -0.09 14.91
C LEU A 117 4.46 1.31 15.19
N GLU A 118 5.68 1.42 15.69
CA GLU A 118 6.37 2.69 15.95
C GLU A 118 6.64 3.44 14.63
N LEU A 119 7.08 2.71 13.61
CA LEU A 119 7.31 3.28 12.28
C LEU A 119 6.01 3.76 11.62
N GLN A 120 4.90 3.04 11.79
CA GLN A 120 3.59 3.49 11.33
C GLN A 120 3.10 4.71 12.13
N ALA A 121 3.34 4.75 13.43
CA ALA A 121 3.02 5.89 14.28
C ALA A 121 3.80 7.15 13.86
N MET A 122 5.07 7.01 13.49
CA MET A 122 5.85 8.10 12.88
C MET A 122 5.21 8.60 11.58
N GLY A 123 4.74 7.67 10.75
CA GLY A 123 4.02 7.99 9.52
C GLY A 123 2.74 8.78 9.78
N ILE A 124 1.98 8.44 10.83
CA ILE A 124 0.77 9.18 11.21
C ILE A 124 1.11 10.63 11.60
N LEU A 125 2.15 10.85 12.42
CA LEU A 125 2.58 12.20 12.78
C LEU A 125 3.07 13.02 11.58
N LEU A 126 3.77 12.39 10.64
CA LEU A 126 4.15 13.01 9.38
C LEU A 126 2.91 13.36 8.55
N GLY A 127 1.91 12.48 8.54
CA GLY A 127 0.63 12.74 7.88
C GLY A 127 -0.17 13.88 8.51
N ASP A 128 -0.15 14.02 9.84
CA ASP A 128 -0.80 15.14 10.52
C ASP A 128 -0.19 16.48 10.10
N LEU A 129 1.13 16.53 9.96
CA LEU A 129 1.82 17.72 9.47
C LEU A 129 1.44 18.02 8.02
N LEU A 130 1.40 17.02 7.15
CA LEU A 130 0.94 17.17 5.76
C LEU A 130 -0.52 17.63 5.70
N ALA A 131 -1.40 17.06 6.55
CA ALA A 131 -2.79 17.48 6.64
C ALA A 131 -2.92 18.97 6.98
N LEU A 132 -2.15 19.41 7.97
CA LEU A 132 -2.16 20.79 8.45
C LEU A 132 -1.60 21.76 7.40
N GLU A 133 -0.42 21.47 6.83
CA GLU A 133 0.29 22.38 5.95
C GLU A 133 -0.22 22.36 4.51
N GLN A 134 -0.74 21.22 4.06
CA GLN A 134 -1.21 21.04 2.69
C GLN A 134 -2.73 21.12 2.54
N GLY A 135 -3.47 21.25 3.67
CA GLY A 135 -4.95 21.32 3.64
C GLY A 135 -5.58 20.00 3.22
N MET A 136 -4.97 18.85 3.62
CA MET A 136 -5.52 17.53 3.35
C MET A 136 -6.38 17.04 4.50
N GLU A 137 -7.33 16.13 4.21
CA GLU A 137 -8.24 15.55 5.18
C GLU A 137 -7.93 14.06 5.39
N TRP A 138 -7.93 13.62 6.67
CA TRP A 138 -7.86 12.20 7.00
C TRP A 138 -9.20 11.51 6.71
N ILE A 139 -9.14 10.44 5.91
CA ILE A 139 -10.27 9.60 5.54
C ILE A 139 -9.94 8.12 5.75
N VAL A 140 -10.98 7.29 5.66
CA VAL A 140 -10.83 5.84 5.47
C VAL A 140 -10.98 5.54 3.99
N PHE A 141 -9.96 4.90 3.45
CA PHE A 141 -9.93 4.40 2.08
C PHE A 141 -10.02 2.88 2.11
N GLU A 142 -10.98 2.31 1.41
CA GLU A 142 -11.20 0.87 1.32
C GLU A 142 -11.31 0.46 -0.16
N ASP A 143 -10.53 -0.54 -0.55
CA ASP A 143 -10.52 -1.12 -1.89
C ASP A 143 -10.29 -2.64 -1.83
N ALA A 144 -10.05 -3.26 -2.98
CA ALA A 144 -9.76 -4.70 -3.08
C ALA A 144 -8.51 -5.15 -2.29
N GLN A 145 -7.61 -4.23 -1.93
CA GLN A 145 -6.40 -4.50 -1.14
C GLN A 145 -6.65 -4.37 0.36
N GLY A 146 -7.79 -3.83 0.76
CA GLY A 146 -8.20 -3.68 2.14
C GLY A 146 -8.51 -2.25 2.56
N ARG A 147 -8.56 -2.05 3.88
CA ARG A 147 -8.95 -0.81 4.53
C ARG A 147 -7.73 -0.09 5.09
N SER A 148 -7.56 1.17 4.72
CA SER A 148 -6.44 2.02 5.14
C SER A 148 -6.90 3.41 5.57
N ARG A 149 -6.11 4.06 6.42
CA ARG A 149 -6.27 5.48 6.72
C ARG A 149 -5.40 6.27 5.76
N ALA A 150 -6.01 7.20 5.06
CA ALA A 150 -5.35 8.00 4.04
C ALA A 150 -5.62 9.49 4.22
N LEU A 151 -4.78 10.31 3.63
CA LEU A 151 -5.04 11.72 3.42
C LEU A 151 -5.62 11.92 2.02
N ARG A 152 -6.66 12.73 1.92
CA ARG A 152 -7.29 13.14 0.67
C ARG A 152 -7.08 14.63 0.45
N LEU A 153 -6.70 15.01 -0.76
CA LEU A 153 -6.58 16.41 -1.15
C LEU A 153 -7.94 16.94 -1.62
N ALA A 154 -8.61 17.74 -0.77
CA ALA A 154 -9.95 18.25 -1.01
C ALA A 154 -10.90 17.13 -1.50
N GLU A 155 -11.81 17.41 -2.45
CA GLU A 155 -12.72 16.42 -3.06
C GLU A 155 -12.11 15.68 -4.27
N SER A 156 -10.74 15.68 -4.38
CA SER A 156 -10.06 15.06 -5.51
C SER A 156 -9.89 13.54 -5.34
N GLU A 157 -9.44 12.89 -6.41
CA GLU A 157 -9.04 11.48 -6.45
C GLU A 157 -7.56 11.27 -6.08
N ASN A 158 -6.96 12.22 -5.34
CA ASN A 158 -5.56 12.16 -4.92
C ASN A 158 -5.46 11.77 -3.45
N TYR A 159 -4.82 10.62 -3.21
CA TYR A 159 -4.70 10.02 -1.89
C TYR A 159 -3.23 9.78 -1.52
N LEU A 160 -2.91 9.99 -0.26
CA LEU A 160 -1.61 9.68 0.33
C LEU A 160 -1.80 8.75 1.53
N PHE A 161 -0.88 7.81 1.74
CA PHE A 161 -0.95 6.82 2.83
C PHE A 161 0.20 6.99 3.82
N PRO A 162 0.14 7.99 4.71
CA PRO A 162 1.29 8.38 5.54
C PRO A 162 1.75 7.29 6.48
N ALA A 163 0.83 6.50 7.06
CA ALA A 163 1.14 5.43 8.01
C ALA A 163 2.18 4.44 7.46
N THR A 164 2.17 4.19 6.14
CA THR A 164 3.11 3.25 5.51
C THR A 164 4.33 3.93 4.87
N MET A 165 4.38 5.25 4.83
CA MET A 165 5.48 5.97 4.17
C MET A 165 6.83 5.75 4.83
N VAL A 166 6.86 5.68 6.15
CA VAL A 166 8.08 5.43 6.93
C VAL A 166 8.32 3.93 7.06
N SER A 167 7.31 3.17 7.51
CA SER A 167 7.47 1.75 7.83
C SER A 167 7.92 0.91 6.62
N ARG A 168 7.27 1.07 5.46
CA ARG A 168 7.64 0.31 4.25
C ARG A 168 9.08 0.58 3.80
N ARG A 169 9.53 1.84 3.87
CA ARG A 169 10.92 2.20 3.51
C ARG A 169 11.92 1.55 4.46
N ARG A 170 11.72 1.70 5.76
CA ARG A 170 12.63 1.13 6.77
C ARG A 170 12.69 -0.39 6.69
N MET A 171 11.54 -1.06 6.58
CA MET A 171 11.47 -2.52 6.43
C MET A 171 12.11 -3.02 5.11
N ALA A 172 12.13 -2.20 4.07
CA ALA A 172 12.83 -2.47 2.81
C ALA A 172 14.34 -2.12 2.86
N GLY A 173 14.85 -1.63 4.00
CA GLY A 173 16.26 -1.20 4.14
C GLY A 173 16.55 0.19 3.56
N ASP A 174 15.52 0.92 3.11
CA ASP A 174 15.65 2.30 2.65
C ASP A 174 15.75 3.25 3.85
N ARG A 175 16.87 3.97 3.93
CA ARG A 175 17.21 4.91 5.00
C ARG A 175 17.04 6.37 4.60
N THR A 176 16.21 6.66 3.61
CA THR A 176 15.87 8.02 3.24
C THR A 176 15.50 8.84 4.49
N PRO A 177 16.10 10.03 4.71
CA PRO A 177 15.80 10.87 5.85
C PRO A 177 14.31 11.24 5.92
N ILE A 178 13.77 11.33 7.14
CA ILE A 178 12.34 11.66 7.36
C ILE A 178 11.96 12.98 6.69
N VAL A 179 12.84 13.98 6.75
CA VAL A 179 12.63 15.29 6.12
C VAL A 179 12.53 15.19 4.59
N ASP A 180 13.27 14.27 3.98
CA ASP A 180 13.24 14.09 2.52
C ASP A 180 11.99 13.31 2.08
N ILE A 181 11.53 12.35 2.91
CA ILE A 181 10.22 11.70 2.72
C ILE A 181 9.10 12.76 2.75
N TYR A 182 9.15 13.67 3.72
CA TYR A 182 8.21 14.78 3.85
C TYR A 182 8.25 15.72 2.63
N ARG A 183 9.46 16.20 2.26
CA ARG A 183 9.63 17.11 1.11
C ARG A 183 9.10 16.49 -0.19
N LYS A 184 9.41 15.21 -0.41
CA LYS A 184 8.88 14.49 -1.57
C LYS A 184 7.35 14.49 -1.56
N ALA A 185 6.72 14.19 -0.44
CA ALA A 185 5.26 14.20 -0.32
C ALA A 185 4.68 15.60 -0.61
N VAL A 186 5.30 16.67 -0.09
CA VAL A 186 4.88 18.05 -0.39
C VAL A 186 4.98 18.34 -1.88
N THR A 187 6.11 18.03 -2.52
CA THR A 187 6.30 18.23 -3.97
C THR A 187 5.26 17.45 -4.79
N ASP A 188 5.00 16.19 -4.42
CA ASP A 188 3.99 15.36 -5.09
C ASP A 188 2.59 15.99 -4.95
N ILE A 189 2.23 16.50 -3.78
CA ILE A 189 0.94 17.18 -3.53
C ILE A 189 0.85 18.48 -4.33
N GLU A 190 1.90 19.30 -4.33
CA GLU A 190 1.92 20.57 -5.06
C GLU A 190 1.77 20.36 -6.56
N SER A 191 2.41 19.33 -7.12
CA SER A 191 2.32 18.98 -8.54
C SER A 191 0.90 18.67 -9.02
N VAL A 192 0.01 18.22 -8.12
CA VAL A 192 -1.40 17.93 -8.44
C VAL A 192 -2.34 19.09 -8.08
N LYS A 193 -1.86 20.09 -7.32
CA LYS A 193 -2.59 21.32 -7.07
C LYS A 193 -2.45 22.31 -8.22
N GLU A 194 -1.33 22.28 -8.94
CA GLU A 194 -1.13 23.13 -10.10
C GLU A 194 -2.00 22.62 -11.27
N PRO A 195 -2.83 23.47 -11.88
CA PRO A 195 -3.56 23.09 -13.09
C PRO A 195 -2.55 22.80 -14.20
N LEU A 196 -2.72 21.65 -14.86
CA LEU A 196 -1.89 21.31 -16.02
C LEU A 196 -2.01 22.42 -17.07
N PRO A 197 -0.90 22.90 -17.67
CA PRO A 197 -0.88 24.10 -18.53
C PRO A 197 -1.68 23.96 -19.84
N PHE A 198 -2.37 22.84 -20.05
CA PHE A 198 -3.12 22.53 -21.29
C PHE A 198 -4.47 21.86 -21.02
N GLN A 199 -5.23 22.28 -20.02
CA GLN A 199 -6.66 21.94 -19.91
C GLN A 199 -7.54 23.09 -20.36
#